data_cd3463469b4aff79d8953c62143cd673
#
_entry.id   cd3463469b4aff79d8953c62143cd673
#
_cell.length_a   1.000
_cell.length_b   1.000
_cell.length_c   1.000
_cell.angle_alpha   90.00
_cell.angle_beta   90.00
_cell.angle_gamma   90.00
#
_symmetry.space_group_name_H-M   'P 1'
#
loop_
_entity.id
_entity.type
_entity.pdbx_description
1 polymer ?
#
loop_
_entity_poly.entity_id
_entity_poly.type
_entity_poly.pdbx_seq_one_letter_code
_entity_poly.pdbx_strand_id
1 'polypeptide(L)'
;MDMNQEDNGSRKFILCTNNENNICEEVTYQRIKTVITGNRKDNSKYSDGLPSSLKYFKTDFVENNSTRDQIYFDLTEKCVPMLCVKESTFDLVEKTDSYVIYKDKNDINYTCIYFDIHYNHYNEFIEKIKLIENKKALYIFSLDNRVEEYELDGITNYKVEAIPQKIYDLYRKLVKLSKEN
;
A
#
# COMPACT_ATOMS: atom_id res chain seq x y z
N MET A 1 3.49 -17.36 12.99
CA MET A 1 4.90 -16.93 13.11
C MET A 1 5.79 -18.15 13.32
N ASP A 2 5.53 -19.00 14.31
CA ASP A 2 6.31 -20.22 14.59
C ASP A 2 6.48 -21.12 13.37
N MET A 3 5.39 -21.43 12.66
CA MET A 3 5.44 -22.24 11.43
C MET A 3 6.40 -21.67 10.36
N ASN A 4 6.55 -20.35 10.25
CA ASN A 4 7.49 -19.76 9.31
C ASN A 4 8.95 -19.96 9.77
N GLN A 5 9.20 -20.05 11.08
CA GLN A 5 10.52 -20.35 11.59
C GLN A 5 10.86 -21.85 11.45
N GLU A 6 9.88 -22.72 11.65
CA GLU A 6 10.06 -24.18 11.58
C GLU A 6 10.40 -24.65 10.16
N ASP A 7 9.77 -24.05 9.13
CA ASP A 7 9.89 -24.49 7.74
C ASP A 7 10.49 -23.44 6.79
N ASN A 8 11.05 -22.32 7.31
CA ASN A 8 11.52 -21.16 6.56
C ASN A 8 10.46 -20.59 5.59
N GLY A 9 9.20 -20.70 5.96
CA GLY A 9 8.07 -20.24 5.17
C GLY A 9 7.92 -18.72 5.14
N SER A 10 7.12 -18.23 4.22
CA SER A 10 6.82 -16.79 4.03
C SER A 10 5.32 -16.47 4.20
N ARG A 11 4.61 -17.23 5.06
CA ARG A 11 3.19 -17.02 5.30
C ARG A 11 2.92 -15.62 5.85
N LYS A 12 1.87 -15.01 5.36
CA LYS A 12 1.37 -13.71 5.83
C LYS A 12 0.00 -13.90 6.45
N PHE A 13 -0.35 -13.03 7.37
CA PHE A 13 -1.69 -12.96 7.92
C PHE A 13 -2.19 -11.52 7.91
N ILE A 14 -3.48 -11.35 7.80
CA ILE A 14 -4.17 -10.06 7.90
C ILE A 14 -5.22 -10.21 8.98
N LEU A 15 -5.18 -9.32 9.97
CA LEU A 15 -6.20 -9.21 11.01
C LEU A 15 -7.01 -7.94 10.77
N CYS A 16 -8.32 -8.07 10.83
CA CYS A 16 -9.24 -6.96 10.67
C CYS A 16 -10.17 -6.89 11.89
N THR A 17 -10.38 -5.69 12.41
CA THR A 17 -11.27 -5.43 13.53
C THR A 17 -11.98 -4.09 13.32
N ASN A 18 -13.19 -3.94 13.85
CA ASN A 18 -13.92 -2.67 13.88
C ASN A 18 -13.35 -1.66 14.88
N ASN A 19 -12.33 -2.06 15.64
CA ASN A 19 -11.66 -1.26 16.66
C ASN A 19 -12.58 -0.69 17.74
N GLU A 20 -13.70 -1.33 18.00
CA GLU A 20 -14.60 -0.95 19.09
C GLU A 20 -13.84 -0.94 20.43
N ASN A 21 -14.04 0.11 21.22
CA ASN A 21 -13.32 0.35 22.47
C ASN A 21 -11.78 0.29 22.35
N ASN A 22 -11.23 0.69 21.20
CA ASN A 22 -9.78 0.65 20.91
C ASN A 22 -9.16 -0.75 21.05
N ILE A 23 -9.92 -1.81 20.83
CA ILE A 23 -9.45 -3.18 21.00
C ILE A 23 -8.25 -3.51 20.09
N CYS A 24 -8.13 -2.84 18.94
CA CYS A 24 -7.01 -3.01 18.06
C CYS A 24 -5.72 -2.53 18.69
N GLU A 25 -5.68 -1.30 19.15
CA GLU A 25 -4.48 -0.67 19.73
C GLU A 25 -4.13 -1.23 21.09
N GLU A 26 -5.15 -1.43 21.94
CA GLU A 26 -4.90 -1.79 23.34
C GLU A 26 -4.69 -3.29 23.56
N VAL A 27 -5.30 -4.12 22.72
CA VAL A 27 -5.24 -5.57 22.89
C VAL A 27 -4.53 -6.25 21.73
N THR A 28 -5.06 -6.14 20.50
CA THR A 28 -4.58 -6.92 19.35
C THR A 28 -3.14 -6.55 19.00
N TYR A 29 -2.88 -5.27 18.81
CA TYR A 29 -1.54 -4.76 18.49
C TYR A 29 -0.52 -5.10 19.59
N GLN A 30 -0.90 -4.90 20.87
CA GLN A 30 0.00 -5.16 21.99
C GLN A 30 0.36 -6.64 22.13
N ARG A 31 -0.60 -7.54 21.90
CA ARG A 31 -0.34 -8.99 21.90
C ARG A 31 0.62 -9.40 20.80
N ILE A 32 0.40 -8.94 19.58
CA ILE A 32 1.29 -9.25 18.46
C ILE A 32 2.67 -8.66 18.69
N LYS A 33 2.75 -7.42 19.15
CA LYS A 33 4.02 -6.76 19.50
C LYS A 33 4.77 -7.57 20.57
N THR A 34 4.09 -8.03 21.62
CA THR A 34 4.68 -8.85 22.65
C THR A 34 5.27 -10.16 22.09
N VAL A 35 4.57 -10.84 21.19
CA VAL A 35 5.08 -12.05 20.53
C VAL A 35 6.32 -11.75 19.68
N ILE A 36 6.32 -10.64 18.93
CA ILE A 36 7.46 -10.26 18.08
C ILE A 36 8.68 -9.87 18.91
N THR A 37 8.48 -9.02 19.93
CA THR A 37 9.60 -8.45 20.71
C THR A 37 10.03 -9.32 21.89
N GLY A 38 9.19 -10.23 22.33
CA GLY A 38 9.39 -11.00 23.55
C GLY A 38 9.11 -10.22 24.85
N ASN A 39 8.68 -8.95 24.77
CA ASN A 39 8.45 -8.11 25.93
C ASN A 39 6.99 -7.67 26.03
N ARG A 40 6.44 -7.66 27.24
CA ARG A 40 5.10 -7.12 27.53
C ARG A 40 5.10 -5.58 27.53
N LYS A 41 3.92 -5.00 27.61
CA LYS A 41 3.71 -3.54 27.68
C LYS A 41 4.44 -2.89 28.87
N ASP A 42 4.59 -3.60 29.98
CA ASP A 42 5.31 -3.18 31.19
C ASP A 42 6.82 -3.45 31.13
N ASN A 43 7.34 -3.83 29.96
CA ASN A 43 8.72 -4.21 29.69
C ASN A 43 9.16 -5.52 30.39
N SER A 44 8.28 -6.26 31.06
CA SER A 44 8.62 -7.58 31.58
C SER A 44 8.84 -8.57 30.43
N LYS A 45 9.82 -9.47 30.61
CA LYS A 45 10.12 -10.51 29.61
C LYS A 45 8.98 -11.53 29.53
N TYR A 46 8.52 -11.81 28.31
CA TYR A 46 7.54 -12.85 27.99
C TYR A 46 8.18 -14.08 27.33
N SER A 47 9.06 -13.85 26.35
CA SER A 47 9.76 -14.88 25.58
C SER A 47 11.03 -14.30 24.97
N ASP A 48 11.72 -15.05 24.14
CA ASP A 48 12.86 -14.54 23.35
C ASP A 48 12.41 -13.76 22.09
N GLY A 49 11.09 -13.72 21.84
CA GLY A 49 10.49 -13.06 20.68
C GLY A 49 10.56 -13.89 19.41
N LEU A 50 9.71 -13.54 18.46
CA LEU A 50 9.66 -14.14 17.12
C LEU A 50 9.90 -13.04 16.08
N PRO A 51 11.11 -12.92 15.51
CA PRO A 51 11.42 -11.87 14.54
C PRO A 51 10.43 -11.85 13.38
N SER A 52 9.66 -10.79 13.27
CA SER A 52 8.63 -10.60 12.25
C SER A 52 8.39 -9.13 11.98
N SER A 53 7.82 -8.82 10.81
CA SER A 53 7.36 -7.48 10.47
C SER A 53 5.87 -7.37 10.74
N LEU A 54 5.46 -6.26 11.37
CA LEU A 54 4.06 -5.90 11.57
C LEU A 54 3.81 -4.53 10.97
N LYS A 55 2.80 -4.43 10.12
CA LYS A 55 2.27 -3.14 9.64
C LYS A 55 0.86 -2.98 10.19
N TYR A 56 0.57 -1.79 10.69
CA TYR A 56 -0.72 -1.41 11.22
C TYR A 56 -1.34 -0.33 10.32
N PHE A 57 -2.59 -0.55 9.93
CA PHE A 57 -3.33 0.37 9.07
C PHE A 57 -4.65 0.74 9.75
N LYS A 58 -5.07 1.98 9.56
CA LYS A 58 -6.43 2.45 9.88
C LYS A 58 -7.18 2.69 8.57
N THR A 59 -8.47 2.38 8.57
CA THR A 59 -9.36 2.81 7.50
C THR A 59 -9.53 4.32 7.57
N ASP A 60 -9.62 4.95 6.42
CA ASP A 60 -9.84 6.37 6.28
C ASP A 60 -10.89 6.62 5.19
N PHE A 61 -11.42 7.83 5.13
CA PHE A 61 -12.41 8.25 4.16
C PHE A 61 -11.88 9.39 3.30
N VAL A 62 -12.37 9.47 2.08
CA VAL A 62 -12.20 10.63 1.21
C VAL A 62 -13.43 11.51 1.33
N GLU A 63 -13.25 12.79 1.60
CA GLU A 63 -14.36 13.72 1.72
C GLU A 63 -15.07 13.91 0.37
N ASN A 64 -16.41 13.97 0.41
CA ASN A 64 -17.26 14.01 -0.78
C ASN A 64 -17.63 15.44 -1.24
N ASN A 65 -16.96 16.46 -0.71
CA ASN A 65 -17.22 17.90 -0.99
C ASN A 65 -16.29 18.45 -2.06
N SER A 66 -15.40 17.63 -2.60
CA SER A 66 -14.43 18.02 -3.62
C SER A 66 -14.93 17.76 -5.04
N THR A 67 -14.24 18.30 -6.04
CA THR A 67 -14.48 17.94 -7.43
C THR A 67 -14.23 16.44 -7.65
N ARG A 68 -14.79 15.89 -8.73
CA ARG A 68 -14.58 14.49 -9.09
C ARG A 68 -13.11 14.14 -9.22
N ASP A 69 -12.33 15.02 -9.81
CA ASP A 69 -10.91 14.79 -10.05
C ASP A 69 -10.11 14.79 -8.74
N GLN A 70 -10.45 15.70 -7.81
CA GLN A 70 -9.86 15.71 -6.48
C GLN A 70 -10.18 14.43 -5.70
N ILE A 71 -11.42 13.94 -5.78
CA ILE A 71 -11.81 12.67 -5.14
C ILE A 71 -10.99 11.50 -5.70
N TYR A 72 -10.76 11.46 -7.01
CA TYR A 72 -9.93 10.42 -7.63
C TYR A 72 -8.48 10.49 -7.18
N PHE A 73 -7.91 11.70 -7.11
CA PHE A 73 -6.56 11.92 -6.61
C PHE A 73 -6.42 11.44 -5.16
N ASP A 74 -7.28 11.93 -4.27
CA ASP A 74 -7.25 11.58 -2.84
C ASP A 74 -7.47 10.08 -2.61
N LEU A 75 -8.37 9.47 -3.39
CA LEU A 75 -8.64 8.04 -3.32
C LEU A 75 -7.41 7.23 -3.76
N THR A 76 -6.73 7.68 -4.81
CA THR A 76 -5.53 7.04 -5.32
C THR A 76 -4.39 7.12 -4.30
N GLU A 77 -4.14 8.28 -3.73
CA GLU A 77 -3.12 8.45 -2.70
C GLU A 77 -3.41 7.57 -1.47
N LYS A 78 -4.66 7.52 -1.01
CA LYS A 78 -5.07 6.68 0.12
C LYS A 78 -5.02 5.18 -0.18
N CYS A 79 -5.04 4.77 -1.45
CA CYS A 79 -4.86 3.37 -1.85
C CYS A 79 -3.39 2.90 -1.81
N VAL A 80 -2.41 3.80 -1.77
CA VAL A 80 -0.98 3.45 -1.77
C VAL A 80 -0.62 2.37 -0.75
N PRO A 81 -1.03 2.45 0.54
CA PRO A 81 -0.72 1.41 1.51
C PRO A 81 -1.28 0.03 1.15
N MET A 82 -2.45 -0.03 0.50
CA MET A 82 -3.06 -1.29 0.06
C MET A 82 -2.23 -1.93 -1.07
N LEU A 83 -1.73 -1.13 -2.00
CA LEU A 83 -0.86 -1.59 -3.08
C LEU A 83 0.48 -2.08 -2.52
N CYS A 84 1.06 -1.37 -1.55
CA CYS A 84 2.25 -1.82 -0.83
C CYS A 84 2.03 -3.17 -0.10
N VAL A 85 0.86 -3.39 0.50
CA VAL A 85 0.50 -4.70 1.10
C VAL A 85 0.44 -5.78 0.03
N LYS A 86 -0.21 -5.52 -1.11
CA LYS A 86 -0.32 -6.46 -2.23
C LYS A 86 1.07 -6.89 -2.73
N GLU A 87 1.95 -5.93 -2.95
CA GLU A 87 3.30 -6.17 -3.51
C GLU A 87 4.35 -6.51 -2.44
N SER A 88 4.03 -6.32 -1.15
CA SER A 88 4.95 -6.55 -0.02
C SER A 88 6.16 -5.61 0.02
N THR A 89 5.98 -4.40 -0.44
CA THR A 89 6.98 -3.33 -0.49
C THR A 89 6.61 -2.24 0.50
N PHE A 90 7.44 -1.99 1.51
CA PHE A 90 7.10 -1.08 2.61
C PHE A 90 8.18 -0.04 2.90
N ASP A 91 9.35 -0.16 2.30
CA ASP A 91 10.45 0.76 2.51
C ASP A 91 10.36 1.87 1.46
N LEU A 92 10.12 3.10 1.93
CA LEU A 92 9.98 4.26 1.06
C LEU A 92 11.33 4.58 0.40
N VAL A 93 11.32 4.67 -0.92
CA VAL A 93 12.48 5.12 -1.72
C VAL A 93 12.36 6.60 -2.05
N GLU A 94 11.22 7.00 -2.58
CA GLU A 94 10.95 8.38 -2.98
C GLU A 94 9.45 8.68 -2.89
N LYS A 95 9.10 9.89 -2.48
CA LYS A 95 7.72 10.42 -2.50
C LYS A 95 7.74 11.86 -2.98
N THR A 96 6.90 12.15 -3.96
CA THR A 96 6.61 13.49 -4.48
C THR A 96 5.09 13.75 -4.40
N ASP A 97 4.66 14.90 -4.90
CA ASP A 97 3.23 15.22 -5.03
C ASP A 97 2.55 14.47 -6.18
N SER A 98 3.32 13.86 -7.09
CA SER A 98 2.81 13.19 -8.29
C SER A 98 3.00 11.68 -8.29
N TYR A 99 4.00 11.16 -7.56
CA TYR A 99 4.30 9.73 -7.52
C TYR A 99 4.98 9.30 -6.22
N VAL A 100 4.97 7.98 -5.98
CA VAL A 100 5.70 7.37 -4.88
C VAL A 100 6.31 6.04 -5.29
N ILE A 101 7.49 5.75 -4.78
CA ILE A 101 8.23 4.51 -5.03
C ILE A 101 8.55 3.85 -3.69
N TYR A 102 8.17 2.59 -3.56
CA TYR A 102 8.50 1.72 -2.43
C TYR A 102 9.28 0.51 -2.89
N LYS A 103 10.04 -0.09 -1.98
CA LYS A 103 10.73 -1.35 -2.20
C LYS A 103 10.52 -2.34 -1.07
N ASP A 104 10.86 -3.60 -1.29
CA ASP A 104 10.97 -4.59 -0.23
C ASP A 104 12.31 -4.49 0.50
N LYS A 105 12.44 -5.19 1.64
CA LYS A 105 13.65 -5.19 2.45
C LYS A 105 14.89 -5.73 1.73
N ASN A 106 14.68 -6.60 0.73
CA ASN A 106 15.75 -7.29 0.03
C ASN A 106 16.15 -6.58 -1.26
N ASP A 107 15.53 -5.44 -1.54
CA ASP A 107 15.78 -4.67 -2.77
C ASP A 107 15.50 -5.46 -4.06
N ILE A 108 14.55 -6.40 -4.01
CA ILE A 108 14.21 -7.27 -5.15
C ILE A 108 12.97 -6.78 -5.88
N ASN A 109 11.97 -6.29 -5.13
CA ASN A 109 10.69 -5.88 -5.67
C ASN A 109 10.42 -4.41 -5.36
N TYR A 110 9.92 -3.70 -6.35
CA TYR A 110 9.55 -2.29 -6.26
C TYR A 110 8.07 -2.12 -6.57
N THR A 111 7.44 -1.15 -5.92
CA THR A 111 6.10 -0.66 -6.25
C THR A 111 6.21 0.82 -6.58
N CYS A 112 5.92 1.14 -7.81
CA CYS A 112 6.01 2.50 -8.34
C CYS A 112 4.59 2.95 -8.69
N ILE A 113 4.11 3.99 -8.03
CA ILE A 113 2.73 4.45 -8.13
C ILE A 113 2.74 5.90 -8.60
N TYR A 114 2.15 6.14 -9.75
CA TYR A 114 1.92 7.47 -10.28
C TYR A 114 0.43 7.83 -10.14
N PHE A 115 0.14 8.95 -9.49
CA PHE A 115 -1.24 9.30 -9.12
C PHE A 115 -1.70 10.71 -9.59
N ASP A 116 -0.83 11.49 -10.23
CA ASP A 116 -1.20 12.81 -10.70
C ASP A 116 -2.00 12.75 -12.01
N ILE A 117 -3.25 13.18 -11.96
CA ILE A 117 -4.17 13.22 -13.11
C ILE A 117 -3.78 14.23 -14.19
N HIS A 118 -2.92 15.20 -13.86
CA HIS A 118 -2.45 16.23 -14.79
C HIS A 118 -1.13 15.87 -15.47
N TYR A 119 -0.61 14.68 -15.20
CA TYR A 119 0.66 14.20 -15.75
C TYR A 119 1.87 15.09 -15.43
N ASN A 120 1.80 15.87 -14.34
CA ASN A 120 2.96 16.62 -13.87
C ASN A 120 4.05 15.64 -13.44
N HIS A 121 5.29 15.96 -13.79
CA HIS A 121 6.45 15.11 -13.45
C HIS A 121 6.38 13.65 -13.97
N TYR A 122 5.51 13.35 -14.96
CA TYR A 122 5.40 11.99 -15.51
C TYR A 122 6.72 11.52 -16.16
N ASN A 123 7.36 12.38 -16.95
CA ASN A 123 8.65 12.06 -17.55
C ASN A 123 9.73 11.81 -16.49
N GLU A 124 9.74 12.58 -15.41
CA GLU A 124 10.65 12.38 -14.28
C GLU A 124 10.42 11.01 -13.64
N PHE A 125 9.17 10.64 -13.38
CA PHE A 125 8.79 9.33 -12.89
C PHE A 125 9.28 8.20 -13.82
N ILE A 126 9.06 8.32 -15.13
CA ILE A 126 9.52 7.33 -16.13
C ILE A 126 11.05 7.19 -16.09
N GLU A 127 11.80 8.28 -16.08
CA GLU A 127 13.26 8.24 -16.00
C GLU A 127 13.75 7.59 -14.69
N LYS A 128 13.08 7.86 -13.56
CA LYS A 128 13.40 7.21 -12.28
C LYS A 128 13.20 5.70 -12.35
N ILE A 129 12.07 5.23 -12.88
CA ILE A 129 11.78 3.79 -12.94
C ILE A 129 12.62 3.06 -13.97
N LYS A 130 13.15 3.71 -15.00
CA LYS A 130 14.13 3.14 -15.93
C LYS A 130 15.44 2.76 -15.24
N LEU A 131 15.84 3.53 -14.22
CA LEU A 131 17.06 3.26 -13.45
C LEU A 131 16.92 2.06 -12.51
N ILE A 132 15.71 1.59 -12.26
CA ILE A 132 15.46 0.43 -11.42
C ILE A 132 15.54 -0.82 -12.29
N GLU A 133 16.58 -1.63 -12.14
CA GLU A 133 16.75 -2.88 -12.89
C GLU A 133 15.92 -4.04 -12.32
N ASN A 134 15.56 -3.95 -11.04
CA ASN A 134 14.82 -4.97 -10.30
C ASN A 134 13.36 -5.07 -10.70
N LYS A 135 12.67 -6.11 -10.23
CA LYS A 135 11.25 -6.33 -10.51
C LYS A 135 10.42 -5.17 -9.99
N LYS A 136 9.52 -4.65 -10.82
CA LYS A 136 8.66 -3.53 -10.43
C LYS A 136 7.21 -3.74 -10.83
N ALA A 137 6.30 -3.38 -9.94
CA ALA A 137 4.89 -3.23 -10.20
C ALA A 137 4.60 -1.74 -10.42
N LEU A 138 4.14 -1.39 -11.60
CA LEU A 138 3.78 -0.03 -11.98
C LEU A 138 2.27 0.14 -11.85
N TYR A 139 1.85 1.11 -11.06
CA TYR A 139 0.47 1.52 -10.88
C TYR A 139 0.35 2.94 -11.39
N ILE A 140 -0.26 3.10 -12.55
CA ILE A 140 -0.42 4.40 -13.19
C ILE A 140 -1.89 4.75 -13.17
N PHE A 141 -2.19 5.90 -12.57
CA PHE A 141 -3.54 6.44 -12.61
C PHE A 141 -3.86 6.90 -14.03
N SER A 142 -4.98 6.42 -14.56
CA SER A 142 -5.50 6.87 -15.84
C SER A 142 -7.03 6.94 -15.76
N LEU A 143 -7.60 8.01 -16.30
CA LEU A 143 -9.06 8.23 -16.32
C LEU A 143 -9.81 7.21 -17.18
N ASP A 144 -9.15 6.68 -18.20
CA ASP A 144 -9.69 5.67 -19.12
C ASP A 144 -9.19 4.25 -18.83
N ASN A 145 -8.44 4.06 -17.74
CA ASN A 145 -7.82 2.80 -17.33
C ASN A 145 -6.88 2.19 -18.39
N ARG A 146 -6.25 3.01 -19.19
CA ARG A 146 -5.25 2.61 -20.17
C ARG A 146 -3.91 3.24 -19.82
N VAL A 147 -2.87 2.45 -20.00
CA VAL A 147 -1.50 2.90 -20.02
C VAL A 147 -0.98 2.53 -21.40
N GLU A 148 -0.53 3.51 -22.14
CA GLU A 148 -0.01 3.27 -23.49
C GLU A 148 1.38 2.65 -23.37
N GLU A 149 1.57 1.47 -24.00
CA GLU A 149 2.82 0.71 -23.89
C GLU A 149 4.05 1.50 -24.37
N TYR A 150 3.89 2.39 -25.35
CA TYR A 150 4.98 3.22 -25.85
C TYR A 150 5.53 4.21 -24.81
N GLU A 151 4.73 4.58 -23.81
CA GLU A 151 5.18 5.45 -22.72
C GLU A 151 6.16 4.74 -21.78
N LEU A 152 6.18 3.41 -21.82
CA LEU A 152 6.99 2.55 -20.98
C LEU A 152 8.22 2.00 -21.72
N ASP A 153 8.50 2.53 -22.91
CA ASP A 153 9.65 2.09 -23.68
C ASP A 153 10.98 2.29 -22.91
N GLY A 154 11.83 1.28 -22.98
CA GLY A 154 13.11 1.25 -22.24
C GLY A 154 13.00 0.83 -20.77
N ILE A 155 11.80 0.54 -20.24
CA ILE A 155 11.63 -0.02 -18.89
C ILE A 155 11.67 -1.55 -18.99
N THR A 156 12.43 -2.17 -18.09
CA THR A 156 12.60 -3.64 -18.04
C THR A 156 12.01 -4.21 -16.74
N ASN A 157 11.74 -5.51 -16.71
CA ASN A 157 11.33 -6.25 -15.51
C ASN A 157 10.11 -5.65 -14.79
N TYR A 158 9.11 -5.20 -15.54
CA TYR A 158 7.92 -4.58 -14.97
C TYR A 158 6.63 -5.36 -15.27
N LYS A 159 5.62 -5.13 -14.44
CA LYS A 159 4.21 -5.37 -14.75
C LYS A 159 3.46 -4.07 -14.55
N VAL A 160 2.56 -3.75 -15.45
CA VAL A 160 1.64 -2.61 -15.31
C VAL A 160 0.30 -3.13 -14.81
N GLU A 161 -0.20 -2.47 -13.78
CA GLU A 161 -1.55 -2.67 -13.31
C GLU A 161 -2.22 -1.30 -13.22
N ALA A 162 -3.39 -1.16 -13.82
CA ALA A 162 -4.23 0.01 -13.56
C ALA A 162 -4.62 0.02 -12.09
N ILE A 163 -4.76 1.21 -11.52
CA ILE A 163 -5.33 1.33 -10.16
C ILE A 163 -6.70 0.67 -10.21
N PRO A 164 -6.99 -0.28 -9.31
CA PRO A 164 -8.10 -1.19 -9.44
C PRO A 164 -9.43 -0.46 -9.63
N GLN A 165 -10.02 -0.54 -10.80
CA GLN A 165 -11.33 0.05 -11.12
C GLN A 165 -12.40 -0.33 -10.09
N LYS A 166 -12.28 -1.54 -9.52
CA LYS A 166 -13.19 -2.03 -8.48
C LYS A 166 -13.20 -1.14 -7.22
N ILE A 167 -12.07 -0.50 -6.88
CA ILE A 167 -12.01 0.43 -5.73
C ILE A 167 -12.83 1.67 -6.04
N TYR A 168 -12.69 2.22 -7.26
CA TYR A 168 -13.48 3.37 -7.68
C TYR A 168 -14.96 3.05 -7.78
N ASP A 169 -15.31 1.88 -8.30
CA ASP A 169 -16.71 1.43 -8.43
C ASP A 169 -17.34 1.22 -7.05
N LEU A 170 -16.61 0.64 -6.12
CA LEU A 170 -17.08 0.49 -4.74
C LEU A 170 -17.28 1.85 -4.07
N TYR A 171 -16.31 2.75 -4.17
CA TYR A 171 -16.40 4.09 -3.62
C TYR A 171 -17.61 4.86 -4.19
N ARG A 172 -17.83 4.81 -5.51
CA ARG A 172 -19.00 5.42 -6.15
C ARG A 172 -20.33 4.87 -5.63
N LYS A 173 -20.41 3.56 -5.37
CA LYS A 173 -21.59 2.95 -4.76
C LYS A 173 -21.83 3.47 -3.34
N LEU A 174 -20.79 3.56 -2.52
CA LEU A 174 -20.89 4.09 -1.16
C LEU A 174 -21.33 5.55 -1.15
N VAL A 175 -20.77 6.37 -2.03
CA VAL A 175 -21.16 7.79 -2.17
C VAL A 175 -22.60 7.96 -2.63
N LYS A 176 -23.12 7.10 -3.52
CA LYS A 176 -24.54 7.13 -3.93
C LYS A 176 -25.45 6.79 -2.77
N LEU A 177 -25.15 5.73 -2.03
CA LEU A 177 -25.94 5.31 -0.86
C LEU A 177 -25.99 6.38 0.25
N SER A 178 -24.90 7.15 0.42
CA SER A 178 -24.87 8.24 1.41
C SER A 178 -25.69 9.47 1.02
N LYS A 179 -26.09 9.61 -0.25
CA LYS A 179 -26.93 10.72 -0.74
C LYS A 179 -28.42 10.38 -0.78
N GLU A 180 -28.76 9.11 -0.68
CA GLU A 180 -30.15 8.62 -0.71
C GLU A 180 -30.74 8.45 0.71
N ASN A 181 -29.94 8.68 1.75
CA ASN A 181 -30.33 8.71 3.16
C ASN A 181 -30.21 10.13 3.72
#